data_639222c1b2606288daeb836d556a6903
#
_entry.id   639222c1b2606288daeb836d556a6903
#
_cell.length_a   1.000
_cell.length_b   1.000
_cell.length_c   1.000
_cell.angle_alpha   90.00
_cell.angle_beta   90.00
_cell.angle_gamma   90.00
#
_symmetry.space_group_name_H-M   'P 1'
#
loop_
_entity.id
_entity.type
_entity.pdbx_description
1 polymer ?
#
loop_
_entity_poly.entity_id
_entity_poly.type
_entity_poly.pdbx_seq_one_letter_code
_entity_poly.pdbx_strand_id
1 'polypeptide(L)'
;DNNEQYVQKNVPVKNGKFQLEGMISEPTNMSLRLDSTVRYMDDPNLTDFWIEASDMQLEIVVGKFKEFKLSGSKTNEEEQELNRQQAPIREEMRPLTEAYKAEKDHEKAAAIRDQFEPYNERMDVITDEFIKTHPDSYLSPYLMRFRLMSLPVGQVENAYNHWTERVKNSRSGKEIAEEIKKLKQGSPGSPATMFNRKDINDKMLNLEELKGKKYIL
;
A
#
# COMPACT_ATOMS: atom_id res chain seq x y z
N ASP A 1 4.70 20.99 2.42
CA ASP A 1 5.85 20.53 1.61
C ASP A 1 5.62 19.06 1.29
N ASN A 2 5.01 18.84 0.15
CA ASN A 2 4.78 17.50 -0.32
C ASN A 2 6.07 17.00 -0.95
N ASN A 3 6.63 15.93 -0.41
CA ASN A 3 7.75 15.17 -1.01
C ASN A 3 7.30 14.42 -2.29
N GLU A 4 6.52 15.07 -3.15
CA GLU A 4 6.17 14.55 -4.46
C GLU A 4 7.43 14.60 -5.34
N GLN A 5 8.04 13.45 -5.58
CA GLN A 5 9.10 13.34 -6.57
C GLN A 5 8.45 13.22 -7.96
N TYR A 6 8.72 14.18 -8.81
CA TYR A 6 8.27 14.14 -10.20
C TYR A 6 9.34 13.44 -11.05
N VAL A 7 8.95 12.40 -11.79
CA VAL A 7 9.80 11.84 -12.85
C VAL A 7 9.87 12.84 -14.00
N GLN A 8 8.74 13.38 -14.38
CA GLN A 8 8.65 14.49 -15.33
C GLN A 8 7.39 15.30 -15.05
N LYS A 9 7.53 16.64 -15.00
CA LYS A 9 6.44 17.58 -14.88
C LYS A 9 6.14 18.16 -16.27
N ASN A 10 4.85 18.24 -16.64
CA ASN A 10 4.40 18.81 -17.91
C ASN A 10 4.92 18.06 -19.15
N VAL A 11 4.49 16.83 -19.31
CA VAL A 11 4.79 16.03 -20.50
C VAL A 11 4.04 16.57 -21.72
N PRO A 12 4.71 16.99 -22.79
CA PRO A 12 4.04 17.50 -23.97
C PRO A 12 3.36 16.37 -24.76
N VAL A 13 2.09 16.60 -25.14
CA VAL A 13 1.35 15.71 -26.03
C VAL A 13 1.34 16.31 -27.42
N LYS A 14 1.85 15.59 -28.43
CA LYS A 14 1.86 16.00 -29.85
C LYS A 14 1.18 14.93 -30.69
N ASN A 15 0.15 15.29 -31.43
CA ASN A 15 -0.60 14.37 -32.30
C ASN A 15 -1.11 13.13 -31.51
N GLY A 16 -1.58 13.32 -30.28
CA GLY A 16 -2.06 12.25 -29.42
C GLY A 16 -0.97 11.33 -28.87
N LYS A 17 0.31 11.69 -29.00
CA LYS A 17 1.45 10.90 -28.50
C LYS A 17 2.24 11.69 -27.48
N PHE A 18 2.74 11.01 -26.47
CA PHE A 18 3.71 11.51 -25.50
C PHE A 18 4.82 10.48 -25.29
N GLN A 19 5.93 10.94 -24.78
CA GLN A 19 7.08 10.09 -24.45
C GLN A 19 7.64 10.50 -23.10
N LEU A 20 8.00 9.52 -22.31
CA LEU A 20 8.69 9.66 -21.03
C LEU A 20 9.98 8.87 -21.09
N GLU A 21 11.08 9.47 -20.72
CA GLU A 21 12.38 8.81 -20.59
C GLU A 21 12.95 9.13 -19.21
N GLY A 22 13.63 8.15 -18.62
CA GLY A 22 14.25 8.32 -17.32
C GLY A 22 15.06 7.09 -16.90
N MET A 23 15.75 7.24 -15.78
CA MET A 23 16.45 6.13 -15.14
C MET A 23 15.70 5.75 -13.87
N ILE A 24 15.50 4.46 -13.68
CA ILE A 24 14.85 3.91 -12.53
C ILE A 24 15.61 2.68 -12.03
N SER A 25 15.82 2.59 -10.72
CA SER A 25 16.58 1.49 -10.11
C SER A 25 15.71 0.28 -9.75
N GLU A 26 14.42 0.49 -9.55
CA GLU A 26 13.45 -0.55 -9.20
C GLU A 26 12.05 -0.15 -9.68
N PRO A 27 11.14 -1.11 -9.91
CA PRO A 27 9.76 -0.83 -10.21
C PRO A 27 9.13 0.10 -9.18
N THR A 28 8.50 1.15 -9.67
CA THR A 28 7.93 2.22 -8.82
C THR A 28 6.51 2.53 -9.26
N ASN A 29 5.59 2.56 -8.30
CA ASN A 29 4.22 3.01 -8.56
C ASN A 29 4.20 4.51 -8.78
N MET A 30 3.56 4.94 -9.86
CA MET A 30 3.47 6.34 -10.28
C MET A 30 2.05 6.74 -10.64
N SER A 31 1.74 8.01 -10.36
CA SER A 31 0.48 8.62 -10.79
C SER A 31 0.67 9.43 -12.07
N LEU A 32 -0.20 9.20 -13.04
CA LEU A 32 -0.35 10.04 -14.23
C LEU A 32 -1.65 10.83 -14.15
N ARG A 33 -1.55 12.14 -14.31
CA ARG A 33 -2.69 13.06 -14.24
C ARG A 33 -2.68 14.01 -15.44
N LEU A 34 -3.86 14.27 -15.99
CA LEU A 34 -3.99 15.21 -17.12
C LEU A 34 -3.78 16.65 -16.68
N ASP A 35 -4.33 17.03 -15.53
CA ASP A 35 -4.24 18.38 -14.97
C ASP A 35 -3.75 18.33 -13.53
N SER A 36 -2.59 18.92 -13.29
CA SER A 36 -1.95 18.94 -11.96
C SER A 36 -2.68 19.85 -10.94
N THR A 37 -3.62 20.68 -11.37
CA THR A 37 -4.42 21.54 -10.49
C THR A 37 -5.62 20.81 -9.89
N VAL A 38 -6.10 19.73 -10.53
CA VAL A 38 -7.18 18.89 -10.04
C VAL A 38 -6.67 18.03 -8.87
N ARG A 39 -7.38 18.05 -7.74
CA ARG A 39 -7.00 17.35 -6.50
C ARG A 39 -7.98 16.26 -6.08
N TYR A 40 -8.94 15.91 -6.91
CA TYR A 40 -9.93 14.88 -6.62
C TYR A 40 -9.35 13.48 -6.82
N MET A 41 -9.62 12.59 -5.88
CA MET A 41 -9.21 11.17 -5.95
C MET A 41 -9.99 10.38 -7.02
N ASP A 42 -11.18 10.85 -7.37
CA ASP A 42 -12.07 10.26 -8.37
C ASP A 42 -11.96 10.93 -9.75
N ASP A 43 -10.92 11.75 -9.97
CA ASP A 43 -10.64 12.34 -11.28
C ASP A 43 -10.55 11.24 -12.36
N PRO A 44 -11.41 11.28 -13.41
CA PRO A 44 -11.37 10.29 -14.49
C PRO A 44 -10.08 10.36 -15.31
N ASN A 45 -9.29 11.41 -15.17
CA ASN A 45 -8.00 11.63 -15.82
C ASN A 45 -6.80 11.44 -14.86
N LEU A 46 -7.00 10.66 -13.80
CA LEU A 46 -5.97 10.20 -12.89
C LEU A 46 -5.90 8.67 -12.95
N THR A 47 -4.69 8.14 -13.09
CA THR A 47 -4.43 6.71 -12.94
C THR A 47 -3.06 6.49 -12.32
N ASP A 48 -2.91 5.35 -11.65
CA ASP A 48 -1.66 4.88 -11.10
C ASP A 48 -1.22 3.63 -11.88
N PHE A 49 0.07 3.48 -12.08
CA PHE A 49 0.67 2.31 -12.71
C PHE A 49 2.14 2.18 -12.32
N TRP A 50 2.69 1.01 -12.51
CA TRP A 50 4.09 0.74 -12.24
C TRP A 50 4.96 1.05 -13.46
N ILE A 51 6.01 1.84 -13.24
CA ILE A 51 7.10 1.98 -14.18
C ILE A 51 8.28 1.12 -13.76
N GLU A 52 8.99 0.59 -14.73
CA GLU A 52 10.21 -0.22 -14.52
C GLU A 52 11.20 0.01 -15.65
N ALA A 53 12.44 -0.45 -15.50
CA ALA A 53 13.52 -0.25 -16.45
C ALA A 53 13.33 -1.14 -17.70
N SER A 54 12.34 -0.82 -18.53
CA SER A 54 11.93 -1.51 -19.73
C SER A 54 11.32 -0.55 -20.75
N ASP A 55 11.21 -0.98 -22.00
CA ASP A 55 10.41 -0.28 -23.00
C ASP A 55 8.92 -0.53 -22.73
N MET A 56 8.24 0.49 -22.29
CA MET A 56 6.82 0.43 -21.91
C MET A 56 5.96 1.17 -22.94
N GLN A 57 4.76 0.67 -23.19
CA GLN A 57 3.77 1.33 -24.04
C GLN A 57 2.48 1.52 -23.24
N LEU A 58 2.05 2.77 -23.12
CA LEU A 58 0.85 3.17 -22.41
C LEU A 58 -0.17 3.78 -23.39
N GLU A 59 -1.36 3.19 -23.45
CA GLU A 59 -2.52 3.72 -24.15
C GLU A 59 -3.55 4.20 -23.14
N ILE A 60 -3.93 5.47 -23.24
CA ILE A 60 -4.91 6.10 -22.36
C ILE A 60 -5.91 6.94 -23.17
N VAL A 61 -7.13 7.08 -22.66
CA VAL A 61 -8.18 7.89 -23.26
C VAL A 61 -8.59 8.98 -22.27
N VAL A 62 -8.64 10.21 -22.70
CA VAL A 62 -9.10 11.34 -21.88
C VAL A 62 -10.50 11.08 -21.35
N GLY A 63 -10.71 11.30 -20.07
CA GLY A 63 -11.94 10.97 -19.36
C GLY A 63 -12.04 9.51 -18.87
N LYS A 64 -11.05 8.65 -19.19
CA LYS A 64 -11.05 7.22 -18.91
C LYS A 64 -9.66 6.68 -18.57
N PHE A 65 -8.84 7.43 -17.85
CA PHE A 65 -7.46 7.01 -17.53
C PHE A 65 -7.40 5.69 -16.77
N LYS A 66 -8.42 5.36 -15.98
CA LYS A 66 -8.49 4.07 -15.24
C LYS A 66 -8.67 2.85 -16.16
N GLU A 67 -9.08 3.05 -17.42
CA GLU A 67 -9.21 2.00 -18.44
C GLU A 67 -7.95 1.88 -19.31
N PHE A 68 -6.79 2.29 -18.82
CA PHE A 68 -5.53 2.27 -19.57
C PHE A 68 -5.12 0.86 -19.99
N LYS A 69 -4.34 0.79 -21.06
CA LYS A 69 -3.63 -0.42 -21.46
C LYS A 69 -2.14 -0.16 -21.35
N LEU A 70 -1.44 -1.03 -20.66
CA LEU A 70 -0.01 -0.93 -20.45
C LEU A 70 0.65 -2.26 -20.81
N SER A 71 1.72 -2.20 -21.55
CA SER A 71 2.58 -3.35 -21.85
C SER A 71 4.04 -3.02 -21.54
N GLY A 72 4.84 -4.05 -21.33
CA GLY A 72 6.26 -3.92 -21.02
C GLY A 72 6.58 -3.75 -19.53
N SER A 73 5.60 -3.88 -18.64
CA SER A 73 5.84 -3.88 -17.20
C SER A 73 5.33 -5.17 -16.58
N LYS A 74 6.25 -5.98 -16.06
CA LYS A 74 5.94 -7.22 -15.32
C LYS A 74 5.12 -6.93 -14.07
N THR A 75 5.47 -5.88 -13.34
CA THR A 75 4.79 -5.52 -12.09
C THR A 75 3.33 -5.11 -12.34
N ASN A 76 3.02 -4.41 -13.46
CA ASN A 76 1.64 -4.13 -13.85
C ASN A 76 0.89 -5.40 -14.28
N GLU A 77 1.55 -6.33 -14.97
CA GLU A 77 0.92 -7.61 -15.34
C GLU A 77 0.54 -8.42 -14.11
N GLU A 78 1.42 -8.46 -13.12
CA GLU A 78 1.17 -9.10 -11.82
C GLU A 78 0.01 -8.42 -11.07
N GLU A 79 -0.02 -7.09 -11.04
CA GLU A 79 -1.12 -6.33 -10.43
C GLU A 79 -2.46 -6.55 -11.15
N GLN A 80 -2.45 -6.59 -12.48
CA GLN A 80 -3.64 -6.88 -13.28
C GLN A 80 -4.16 -8.30 -13.01
N GLU A 81 -3.27 -9.28 -12.83
CA GLU A 81 -3.68 -10.65 -12.46
C GLU A 81 -4.34 -10.68 -11.09
N LEU A 82 -3.74 -10.04 -10.09
CA LEU A 82 -4.33 -9.89 -8.76
C LEU A 82 -5.70 -9.21 -8.84
N ASN A 83 -5.81 -8.13 -9.61
CA ASN A 83 -7.06 -7.42 -9.84
C ASN A 83 -8.14 -8.29 -10.50
N ARG A 84 -7.77 -9.15 -11.44
CA ARG A 84 -8.70 -10.12 -12.07
C ARG A 84 -9.22 -11.13 -11.06
N GLN A 85 -8.37 -11.64 -10.19
CA GLN A 85 -8.77 -12.59 -9.14
C GLN A 85 -9.73 -11.94 -8.13
N GLN A 86 -9.55 -10.68 -7.82
CA GLN A 86 -10.41 -9.93 -6.90
C GLN A 86 -11.68 -9.36 -7.55
N ALA A 87 -11.74 -9.29 -8.88
CA ALA A 87 -12.86 -8.68 -9.61
C ALA A 87 -14.24 -9.24 -9.24
N PRO A 88 -14.45 -10.56 -9.11
CA PRO A 88 -15.75 -11.10 -8.70
C PRO A 88 -16.21 -10.57 -7.34
N ILE A 89 -15.29 -10.45 -6.38
CA ILE A 89 -15.61 -9.93 -5.04
C ILE A 89 -16.00 -8.45 -5.13
N ARG A 90 -15.30 -7.66 -5.93
CA ARG A 90 -15.63 -6.23 -6.13
C ARG A 90 -17.00 -6.06 -6.80
N GLU A 91 -17.37 -6.94 -7.72
CA GLU A 91 -18.71 -6.91 -8.32
C GLU A 91 -19.81 -7.22 -7.29
N GLU A 92 -19.59 -8.20 -6.41
CA GLU A 92 -20.50 -8.47 -5.30
C GLU A 92 -20.61 -7.27 -4.34
N MET A 93 -19.52 -6.51 -4.12
CA MET A 93 -19.49 -5.32 -3.27
C MET A 93 -20.15 -4.09 -3.92
N ARG A 94 -20.33 -4.05 -5.23
CA ARG A 94 -20.77 -2.85 -5.95
C ARG A 94 -22.07 -2.26 -5.40
N PRO A 95 -23.17 -3.02 -5.15
CA PRO A 95 -24.39 -2.44 -4.57
C PRO A 95 -24.16 -1.80 -3.20
N LEU A 96 -23.31 -2.41 -2.38
CA LEU A 96 -22.95 -1.90 -1.05
C LEU A 96 -22.13 -0.60 -1.16
N THR A 97 -21.22 -0.53 -2.13
CA THR A 97 -20.43 0.67 -2.42
C THR A 97 -21.32 1.83 -2.88
N GLU A 98 -22.31 1.56 -3.71
CA GLU A 98 -23.28 2.56 -4.17
C GLU A 98 -24.16 3.06 -3.01
N ALA A 99 -24.63 2.14 -2.15
CA ALA A 99 -25.39 2.48 -0.95
C ALA A 99 -24.57 3.36 0.01
N TYR A 100 -23.30 3.01 0.25
CA TYR A 100 -22.40 3.78 1.09
C TYR A 100 -22.17 5.21 0.57
N LYS A 101 -21.95 5.35 -0.74
CA LYS A 101 -21.75 6.67 -1.37
C LYS A 101 -23.02 7.55 -1.34
N ALA A 102 -24.19 6.94 -1.38
CA ALA A 102 -25.48 7.65 -1.35
C ALA A 102 -25.92 8.04 0.06
N GLU A 103 -25.43 7.35 1.08
CA GLU A 103 -25.84 7.59 2.48
C GLU A 103 -25.18 8.86 3.03
N LYS A 104 -26.00 9.73 3.64
CA LYS A 104 -25.58 10.99 4.25
C LYS A 104 -25.59 10.96 5.77
N ASP A 105 -26.30 10.00 6.34
CA ASP A 105 -26.35 9.80 7.79
C ASP A 105 -25.11 9.02 8.24
N HIS A 106 -24.37 9.58 9.19
CA HIS A 106 -23.11 8.99 9.65
C HIS A 106 -23.26 7.62 10.33
N GLU A 107 -24.34 7.41 11.09
CA GLU A 107 -24.57 6.14 11.78
C GLU A 107 -24.96 5.05 10.78
N LYS A 108 -25.81 5.37 9.81
CA LYS A 108 -26.18 4.44 8.75
C LYS A 108 -24.98 4.14 7.83
N ALA A 109 -24.19 5.17 7.48
CA ALA A 109 -22.97 4.97 6.72
C ALA A 109 -21.98 4.04 7.45
N ALA A 110 -21.84 4.18 8.78
CA ALA A 110 -21.03 3.27 9.59
C ALA A 110 -21.55 1.81 9.53
N ALA A 111 -22.85 1.62 9.66
CA ALA A 111 -23.48 0.30 9.56
C ALA A 111 -23.34 -0.34 8.17
N ILE A 112 -23.32 0.48 7.10
CA ILE A 112 -23.03 -0.01 5.74
C ILE A 112 -21.54 -0.36 5.64
N ARG A 113 -20.63 0.45 6.18
CA ARG A 113 -19.18 0.19 6.16
C ARG A 113 -18.84 -1.13 6.82
N ASP A 114 -19.48 -1.47 7.93
CA ASP A 114 -19.21 -2.72 8.63
C ASP A 114 -19.59 -3.97 7.80
N GLN A 115 -20.47 -3.83 6.81
CA GLN A 115 -20.84 -4.90 5.90
C GLN A 115 -19.77 -5.22 4.84
N PHE A 116 -18.75 -4.37 4.69
CA PHE A 116 -17.63 -4.65 3.78
C PHE A 116 -16.66 -5.70 4.34
N GLU A 117 -16.65 -5.93 5.64
CA GLU A 117 -15.66 -6.79 6.30
C GLU A 117 -15.53 -8.18 5.67
N PRO A 118 -16.61 -8.95 5.43
CA PRO A 118 -16.49 -10.28 4.81
C PRO A 118 -15.89 -10.27 3.41
N TYR A 119 -16.11 -9.19 2.65
CA TYR A 119 -15.54 -9.04 1.31
C TYR A 119 -14.05 -8.67 1.39
N ASN A 120 -13.69 -7.78 2.33
CA ASN A 120 -12.30 -7.42 2.57
C ASN A 120 -11.49 -8.64 3.00
N GLU A 121 -12.00 -9.47 3.92
CA GLU A 121 -11.36 -10.73 4.32
C GLU A 121 -11.10 -11.65 3.12
N ARG A 122 -12.06 -11.79 2.21
CA ARG A 122 -11.90 -12.60 0.99
C ARG A 122 -10.84 -12.02 0.05
N MET A 123 -10.78 -10.69 -0.12
CA MET A 123 -9.75 -10.02 -0.92
C MET A 123 -8.38 -10.15 -0.26
N ASP A 124 -8.33 -10.07 1.05
CA ASP A 124 -7.11 -10.24 1.85
C ASP A 124 -6.51 -11.64 1.68
N VAL A 125 -7.34 -12.69 1.66
CA VAL A 125 -6.88 -14.07 1.39
C VAL A 125 -6.19 -14.17 0.02
N ILE A 126 -6.76 -13.53 -1.02
CA ILE A 126 -6.16 -13.52 -2.37
C ILE A 126 -4.84 -12.74 -2.34
N THR A 127 -4.79 -11.62 -1.64
CA THR A 127 -3.59 -10.79 -1.49
C THR A 127 -2.48 -11.54 -0.75
N ASP A 128 -2.81 -12.21 0.34
CA ASP A 128 -1.86 -12.97 1.15
C ASP A 128 -1.29 -14.17 0.37
N GLU A 129 -2.12 -14.85 -0.42
CA GLU A 129 -1.66 -15.94 -1.30
C GLU A 129 -0.77 -15.41 -2.44
N PHE A 130 -1.08 -14.22 -3.01
CA PHE A 130 -0.19 -13.57 -3.97
C PHE A 130 1.18 -13.29 -3.36
N ILE A 131 1.23 -12.66 -2.19
CA ILE A 131 2.48 -12.32 -1.49
C ILE A 131 3.34 -13.58 -1.25
N LYS A 132 2.69 -14.68 -0.87
CA LYS A 132 3.33 -15.97 -0.59
C LYS A 132 3.88 -16.63 -1.86
N THR A 133 3.14 -16.57 -2.96
CA THR A 133 3.49 -17.26 -4.21
C THR A 133 4.37 -16.45 -5.14
N HIS A 134 4.56 -15.15 -4.87
CA HIS A 134 5.36 -14.23 -5.69
C HIS A 134 6.54 -13.63 -4.90
N PRO A 135 7.51 -14.46 -4.43
CA PRO A 135 8.62 -13.98 -3.59
C PRO A 135 9.60 -13.07 -4.34
N ASP A 136 9.57 -13.05 -5.67
CA ASP A 136 10.41 -12.21 -6.53
C ASP A 136 9.68 -11.01 -7.12
N SER A 137 8.43 -10.74 -6.69
CA SER A 137 7.63 -9.60 -7.12
C SER A 137 7.88 -8.37 -6.25
N TYR A 138 8.10 -7.22 -6.86
CA TYR A 138 8.13 -5.92 -6.16
C TYR A 138 6.74 -5.51 -5.65
N LEU A 139 5.68 -6.08 -6.19
CA LEU A 139 4.32 -5.88 -5.70
C LEU A 139 4.11 -6.52 -4.31
N SER A 140 4.80 -7.63 -3.99
CA SER A 140 4.65 -8.33 -2.71
C SER A 140 4.96 -7.45 -1.47
N PRO A 141 6.10 -6.76 -1.36
CA PRO A 141 6.34 -5.86 -0.24
C PRO A 141 5.45 -4.62 -0.26
N TYR A 142 5.05 -4.14 -1.44
CA TYR A 142 4.08 -3.04 -1.55
C TYR A 142 2.72 -3.43 -0.96
N LEU A 143 2.19 -4.59 -1.30
CA LEU A 143 0.94 -5.11 -0.75
C LEU A 143 1.04 -5.38 0.75
N MET A 144 2.17 -5.93 1.20
CA MET A 144 2.41 -6.21 2.62
C MET A 144 2.26 -4.97 3.50
N ARG A 145 2.56 -3.76 3.01
CA ARG A 145 2.38 -2.51 3.76
C ARG A 145 0.94 -2.32 4.26
N PHE A 146 -0.03 -2.74 3.46
CA PHE A 146 -1.46 -2.66 3.82
C PHE A 146 -1.91 -3.79 4.74
N ARG A 147 -1.12 -4.87 4.82
CA ARG A 147 -1.40 -6.04 5.66
C ARG A 147 -0.75 -5.98 7.05
N LEU A 148 0.21 -5.07 7.27
CA LEU A 148 1.01 -4.98 8.51
C LEU A 148 0.17 -4.89 9.79
N MET A 149 -0.96 -4.17 9.74
CA MET A 149 -1.80 -3.94 10.92
C MET A 149 -2.77 -5.09 11.22
N SER A 150 -3.02 -5.94 10.24
CA SER A 150 -3.99 -7.06 10.34
C SER A 150 -3.33 -8.42 10.50
N LEU A 151 -2.04 -8.55 10.18
CA LEU A 151 -1.31 -9.81 10.29
C LEU A 151 -0.47 -9.89 11.57
N PRO A 152 -0.41 -11.05 12.23
CA PRO A 152 0.57 -11.30 13.28
C PRO A 152 2.00 -11.10 12.77
N VAL A 153 2.87 -10.49 13.59
CA VAL A 153 4.25 -10.18 13.19
C VAL A 153 5.02 -11.40 12.67
N GLY A 154 4.76 -12.59 13.22
CA GLY A 154 5.37 -13.84 12.75
C GLY A 154 4.99 -14.21 11.31
N GLN A 155 3.78 -13.88 10.87
CA GLN A 155 3.36 -14.10 9.49
C GLN A 155 4.02 -13.10 8.54
N VAL A 156 4.12 -11.83 8.93
CA VAL A 156 4.83 -10.80 8.18
C VAL A 156 6.30 -11.17 8.00
N GLU A 157 6.96 -11.60 9.09
CA GLU A 157 8.35 -12.03 9.07
C GLU A 157 8.56 -13.27 8.20
N ASN A 158 7.65 -14.23 8.27
CA ASN A 158 7.71 -15.42 7.43
C ASN A 158 7.62 -15.08 5.94
N ALA A 159 6.68 -14.21 5.55
CA ALA A 159 6.58 -13.74 4.18
C ALA A 159 7.86 -12.99 3.75
N TYR A 160 8.37 -12.06 4.56
CA TYR A 160 9.61 -11.34 4.31
C TYR A 160 10.80 -12.28 4.09
N ASN A 161 10.93 -13.33 4.91
CA ASN A 161 12.04 -14.28 4.80
C ASN A 161 12.01 -15.09 3.49
N HIS A 162 10.82 -15.32 2.93
CA HIS A 162 10.65 -16.01 1.65
C HIS A 162 10.97 -15.13 0.43
N TRP A 163 10.97 -13.80 0.56
CA TRP A 163 11.31 -12.94 -0.56
C TRP A 163 12.76 -13.09 -1.00
N THR A 164 12.99 -12.88 -2.29
CA THR A 164 14.35 -12.86 -2.84
C THR A 164 15.13 -11.67 -2.29
N GLU A 165 16.47 -11.78 -2.32
CA GLU A 165 17.34 -10.69 -1.86
C GLU A 165 17.12 -9.41 -2.66
N ARG A 166 16.76 -9.51 -3.93
CA ARG A 166 16.42 -8.39 -4.78
C ARG A 166 15.22 -7.62 -4.20
N VAL A 167 14.16 -8.33 -3.82
CA VAL A 167 12.93 -7.77 -3.25
C VAL A 167 13.17 -7.23 -1.85
N LYS A 168 13.90 -7.95 -1.00
CA LYS A 168 14.28 -7.49 0.35
C LYS A 168 15.09 -6.19 0.32
N ASN A 169 15.97 -6.03 -0.68
CA ASN A 169 16.80 -4.85 -0.85
C ASN A 169 16.12 -3.66 -1.53
N SER A 170 14.90 -3.84 -2.06
CA SER A 170 14.07 -2.76 -2.58
C SER A 170 13.69 -1.77 -1.47
N ARG A 171 13.22 -0.59 -1.85
CA ARG A 171 12.72 0.41 -0.91
C ARG A 171 11.61 -0.17 -0.03
N SER A 172 10.57 -0.74 -0.64
CA SER A 172 9.45 -1.33 0.10
C SER A 172 9.88 -2.51 0.96
N GLY A 173 10.81 -3.36 0.49
CA GLY A 173 11.35 -4.47 1.27
C GLY A 173 12.09 -4.00 2.53
N LYS A 174 12.91 -2.95 2.42
CA LYS A 174 13.58 -2.33 3.57
C LYS A 174 12.59 -1.69 4.55
N GLU A 175 11.56 -1.02 4.05
CA GLU A 175 10.49 -0.47 4.88
C GLU A 175 9.81 -1.57 5.71
N ILE A 176 9.46 -2.72 5.09
CA ILE A 176 8.88 -3.86 5.80
C ILE A 176 9.85 -4.43 6.84
N ALA A 177 11.15 -4.52 6.55
CA ALA A 177 12.14 -4.97 7.52
C ALA A 177 12.17 -4.09 8.79
N GLU A 178 12.11 -2.78 8.61
CA GLU A 178 12.06 -1.83 9.74
C GLU A 178 10.73 -1.95 10.52
N GLU A 179 9.61 -2.14 9.84
CA GLU A 179 8.32 -2.34 10.51
C GLU A 179 8.30 -3.66 11.32
N ILE A 180 8.86 -4.76 10.80
CA ILE A 180 9.01 -6.01 11.55
C ILE A 180 9.78 -5.77 12.85
N LYS A 181 10.88 -5.00 12.81
CA LYS A 181 11.66 -4.67 14.02
C LYS A 181 10.81 -3.90 15.05
N LYS A 182 10.03 -2.91 14.59
CA LYS A 182 9.15 -2.12 15.48
C LYS A 182 8.05 -2.99 16.08
N LEU A 183 7.38 -3.81 15.26
CA LEU A 183 6.32 -4.72 15.72
C LEU A 183 6.85 -5.74 16.74
N LYS A 184 8.06 -6.25 16.55
CA LYS A 184 8.71 -7.15 17.51
C LYS A 184 9.01 -6.48 18.85
N GLN A 185 9.37 -5.20 18.86
CA GLN A 185 9.64 -4.46 20.09
C GLN A 185 8.39 -4.29 20.97
N GLY A 186 7.19 -4.25 20.37
CA GLY A 186 5.92 -4.15 21.09
C GLY A 186 5.21 -5.49 21.34
N SER A 187 5.77 -6.60 20.87
CA SER A 187 5.12 -7.91 20.98
C SER A 187 5.20 -8.50 22.40
N PRO A 188 4.21 -9.31 22.85
CA PRO A 188 4.29 -10.00 24.11
C PRO A 188 5.58 -10.84 24.23
N GLY A 189 6.29 -10.68 25.34
CA GLY A 189 7.57 -11.34 25.58
C GLY A 189 8.80 -10.58 25.08
N SER A 190 8.63 -9.49 24.32
CA SER A 190 9.75 -8.62 23.98
C SER A 190 10.23 -7.82 25.21
N PRO A 191 11.53 -7.50 25.30
CA PRO A 191 12.02 -6.59 26.33
C PRO A 191 11.31 -5.22 26.21
N ALA A 192 10.82 -4.72 27.33
CA ALA A 192 10.21 -3.40 27.35
C ALA A 192 11.24 -2.33 26.95
N THR A 193 10.83 -1.40 26.07
CA THR A 193 11.68 -0.29 25.65
C THR A 193 11.97 0.62 26.85
N MET A 194 13.23 0.81 27.12
CA MET A 194 13.67 1.68 28.22
C MET A 194 13.25 3.12 27.95
N PHE A 195 12.69 3.76 28.96
CA PHE A 195 12.34 5.17 28.88
C PHE A 195 12.82 5.91 30.14
N ASN A 196 13.09 7.18 29.98
CA ASN A 196 13.38 8.11 31.04
C ASN A 196 12.67 9.43 30.71
N ARG A 197 11.52 9.69 31.37
CA ARG A 197 10.65 10.82 31.08
C ARG A 197 10.16 11.45 32.39
N LYS A 198 9.87 12.74 32.36
CA LYS A 198 9.19 13.41 33.47
C LYS A 198 7.72 13.05 33.50
N ASP A 199 7.20 12.77 34.68
CA ASP A 199 5.76 12.66 34.91
C ASP A 199 5.08 14.03 34.97
N ILE A 200 3.77 14.07 35.21
CA ILE A 200 2.99 15.31 35.29
C ILE A 200 3.40 16.24 36.44
N ASN A 201 4.18 15.73 37.43
CA ASN A 201 4.70 16.48 38.56
C ASN A 201 6.19 16.83 38.40
N ASP A 202 6.72 16.78 37.16
CA ASP A 202 8.13 17.00 36.83
C ASP A 202 9.11 16.00 37.47
N LYS A 203 8.59 14.89 38.04
CA LYS A 203 9.42 13.83 38.62
C LYS A 203 9.89 12.88 37.51
N MET A 204 11.17 12.55 37.51
CA MET A 204 11.71 11.57 36.57
C MET A 204 11.09 10.21 36.80
N LEU A 205 10.55 9.62 35.75
CA LEU A 205 10.02 8.25 35.70
C LEU A 205 10.94 7.44 34.79
N ASN A 206 11.48 6.35 35.35
CA ASN A 206 12.42 5.47 34.67
C ASN A 206 11.92 4.05 34.77
N LEU A 207 11.91 3.29 33.66
CA LEU A 207 11.47 1.92 33.66
C LEU A 207 12.34 0.99 34.55
N GLU A 208 13.63 1.30 34.72
CA GLU A 208 14.52 0.55 35.61
C GLU A 208 14.00 0.53 37.06
N GLU A 209 13.45 1.65 37.55
CA GLU A 209 12.91 1.78 38.91
C GLU A 209 11.60 1.02 39.10
N LEU A 210 10.94 0.62 38.00
CA LEU A 210 9.69 -0.13 38.01
C LEU A 210 9.91 -1.66 37.93
N LYS A 211 11.13 -2.11 37.63
CA LYS A 211 11.45 -3.55 37.58
C LYS A 211 11.10 -4.25 38.90
N GLY A 212 10.39 -5.37 38.78
CA GLY A 212 9.92 -6.14 39.92
C GLY A 212 8.68 -5.57 40.65
N LYS A 213 8.13 -4.44 40.20
CA LYS A 213 6.89 -3.87 40.72
C LYS A 213 5.73 -4.19 39.80
N LYS A 214 4.49 -4.25 40.33
CA LYS A 214 3.29 -4.28 39.51
C LYS A 214 3.02 -2.88 38.96
N TYR A 215 2.92 -2.75 37.62
CA TYR A 215 2.55 -1.51 36.94
C TYR A 215 1.77 -1.84 35.66
N ILE A 216 1.05 -0.86 35.17
CA ILE A 216 0.35 -0.90 33.87
C ILE A 216 0.99 0.18 33.01
N LEU A 217 1.38 -0.22 31.81
CA LEU A 217 1.89 0.68 30.78
C LEU A 217 0.81 0.94 29.74
#